data_2cf09c83adf405934434896070f763f5
#
_entry.id   2cf09c83adf405934434896070f763f5
#
_cell.length_a   1.000
_cell.length_b   1.000
_cell.length_c   1.000
_cell.angle_alpha   90.00
_cell.angle_beta   90.00
_cell.angle_gamma   90.00
#
_symmetry.space_group_name_H-M   'P 1'
#
loop_
_entity.id
_entity.type
_entity.pdbx_description
1 polymer ?
#
loop_
_entity_poly.entity_id
_entity_poly.type
_entity_poly.pdbx_seq_one_letter_code
_entity_poly.pdbx_strand_id
1 'polypeptide(L)'
;MIRHGEKVLVDIAFSIRSSLALVGMSGSGKSLTLKAMLNMLPSTMHKMMDVTSDFELIRGENVALIPQNPFTSLNPMSRIKHQFFVQQEEAESLMEMVGLEREMLERFPAELSGGQLQRVVIAIALSHKPRLLMLDEPTTALDSRTKENILSLLKEIREKLGFYMLFVSHDIASVESLCEEIVVLKDGKVVEAGALNEVIENPKESYTKALIESNFKNREWRK
;
A
#
# COMPACT_ATOMS: atom_id res chain seq x y z
N MET A 1 12.25 -6.03 14.47
CA MET A 1 12.19 -7.50 14.56
C MET A 1 10.81 -7.96 15.00
N ILE A 2 10.26 -9.02 14.38
CA ILE A 2 8.96 -9.62 14.72
C ILE A 2 9.19 -11.10 15.03
N ARG A 3 8.62 -11.60 16.12
CA ARG A 3 8.75 -12.98 16.58
C ARG A 3 7.39 -13.63 16.86
N HIS A 4 7.35 -14.96 16.68
CA HIS A 4 6.27 -15.82 17.16
C HIS A 4 6.91 -16.92 18.03
N GLY A 5 6.72 -16.84 19.34
CA GLY A 5 7.52 -17.62 20.29
C GLY A 5 9.01 -17.32 20.14
N GLU A 6 9.83 -18.36 20.01
CA GLU A 6 11.28 -18.22 19.79
C GLU A 6 11.66 -17.93 18.33
N LYS A 7 10.75 -18.16 17.38
CA LYS A 7 11.04 -18.00 15.95
C LYS A 7 11.00 -16.54 15.53
N VAL A 8 12.11 -16.03 14.98
CA VAL A 8 12.16 -14.73 14.29
C VAL A 8 11.50 -14.89 12.91
N LEU A 9 10.47 -14.09 12.66
CA LEU A 9 9.73 -14.08 11.39
C LEU A 9 10.20 -12.95 10.46
N VAL A 10 10.52 -11.79 11.05
CA VAL A 10 11.00 -10.62 10.30
C VAL A 10 12.06 -9.92 11.14
N ASP A 11 13.20 -9.62 10.53
CA ASP A 11 14.28 -8.84 11.13
C ASP A 11 14.86 -7.90 10.06
N ILE A 12 14.32 -6.68 10.02
CA ILE A 12 14.59 -5.70 8.96
C ILE A 12 14.74 -4.30 9.54
N ALA A 13 15.50 -3.48 8.83
CA ALA A 13 15.55 -2.04 9.00
C ALA A 13 15.47 -1.37 7.63
N PHE A 14 14.70 -0.28 7.54
CA PHE A 14 14.57 0.55 6.34
C PHE A 14 14.15 1.97 6.72
N SER A 15 14.30 2.90 5.79
CA SER A 15 13.83 4.28 5.92
C SER A 15 12.85 4.62 4.81
N ILE A 16 11.89 5.50 5.09
CA ILE A 16 10.96 6.06 4.11
C ILE A 16 11.26 7.55 4.02
N ARG A 17 11.93 8.00 2.94
CA ARG A 17 12.28 9.41 2.75
C ARG A 17 11.23 10.18 1.97
N SER A 18 10.54 9.49 1.08
CA SER A 18 9.50 10.03 0.20
C SER A 18 8.52 8.91 -0.16
N SER A 19 8.90 7.97 -1.02
CA SER A 19 8.13 6.79 -1.37
C SER A 19 9.02 5.55 -1.43
N LEU A 20 8.62 4.52 -0.71
CA LEU A 20 9.34 3.25 -0.60
C LEU A 20 8.48 2.10 -1.10
N ALA A 21 9.03 1.30 -2.01
CA ALA A 21 8.50 0.01 -2.38
C ALA A 21 9.07 -1.09 -1.47
N LEU A 22 8.22 -1.87 -0.83
CA LEU A 22 8.60 -3.07 -0.09
C LEU A 22 8.16 -4.29 -0.89
N VAL A 23 9.10 -4.95 -1.57
CA VAL A 23 8.79 -6.02 -2.52
C VAL A 23 9.35 -7.38 -2.08
N GLY A 24 8.77 -8.45 -2.61
CA GLY A 24 9.20 -9.82 -2.34
C GLY A 24 8.08 -10.82 -2.59
N MET A 25 8.40 -12.10 -2.65
CA MET A 25 7.39 -13.15 -2.84
C MET A 25 6.43 -13.25 -1.66
N SER A 26 5.33 -13.99 -1.84
CA SER A 26 4.40 -14.30 -0.75
C SER A 26 5.13 -14.97 0.42
N GLY A 27 4.80 -14.59 1.65
CA GLY A 27 5.46 -15.11 2.85
C GLY A 27 6.77 -14.43 3.23
N SER A 28 7.32 -13.48 2.45
CA SER A 28 8.58 -12.80 2.77
C SER A 28 8.51 -11.86 4.00
N GLY A 29 7.31 -11.58 4.54
CA GLY A 29 7.15 -10.75 5.73
C GLY A 29 6.57 -9.34 5.49
N LYS A 30 6.24 -8.97 4.24
CA LYS A 30 5.75 -7.63 3.86
C LYS A 30 4.52 -7.19 4.65
N SER A 31 3.40 -7.90 4.55
CA SER A 31 2.16 -7.57 5.27
C SER A 31 2.32 -7.67 6.78
N LEU A 32 3.24 -8.54 7.26
CA LEU A 32 3.56 -8.62 8.68
C LEU A 32 4.27 -7.34 9.17
N THR A 33 5.15 -6.78 8.34
CA THR A 33 5.81 -5.49 8.60
C THR A 33 4.79 -4.36 8.69
N LEU A 34 3.84 -4.26 7.75
CA LEU A 34 2.76 -3.27 7.82
C LEU A 34 1.92 -3.42 9.10
N LYS A 35 1.52 -4.64 9.43
CA LYS A 35 0.76 -4.92 10.67
C LYS A 35 1.54 -4.54 11.92
N ALA A 36 2.86 -4.75 11.95
CA ALA A 36 3.71 -4.33 13.05
C ALA A 36 3.75 -2.81 13.21
N MET A 37 3.91 -2.07 12.10
CA MET A 37 3.91 -0.60 12.11
C MET A 37 2.56 -0.02 12.57
N LEU A 38 1.46 -0.67 12.25
CA LEU A 38 0.10 -0.27 12.62
C LEU A 38 -0.37 -0.79 13.99
N ASN A 39 0.47 -1.46 14.76
CA ASN A 39 0.07 -2.13 16.00
C ASN A 39 -1.07 -3.17 15.83
N MET A 40 -1.09 -3.87 14.69
CA MET A 40 -2.13 -4.83 14.31
C MET A 40 -1.64 -6.29 14.31
N LEU A 41 -0.52 -6.58 14.96
CA LEU A 41 -0.06 -7.96 15.10
C LEU A 41 -0.98 -8.75 16.02
N PRO A 42 -1.20 -10.05 15.75
CA PRO A 42 -1.85 -10.95 16.69
C PRO A 42 -1.16 -10.95 18.06
N SER A 43 -1.90 -11.16 19.14
CA SER A 43 -1.36 -11.19 20.52
C SER A 43 -0.31 -12.28 20.75
N THR A 44 -0.27 -13.31 19.88
CA THR A 44 0.74 -14.37 19.92
C THR A 44 2.09 -13.95 19.33
N MET A 45 2.16 -12.75 18.73
CA MET A 45 3.38 -12.23 18.11
C MET A 45 3.92 -11.03 18.89
N HIS A 46 5.24 -10.98 19.02
CA HIS A 46 5.94 -9.88 19.68
C HIS A 46 6.74 -9.07 18.65
N LYS A 47 6.71 -7.75 18.79
CA LYS A 47 7.57 -6.87 18.01
C LYS A 47 8.55 -6.11 18.91
N MET A 48 9.75 -5.94 18.41
CA MET A 48 10.71 -4.92 18.85
C MET A 48 10.91 -3.98 17.66
N MET A 49 10.47 -2.75 17.79
CA MET A 49 10.51 -1.78 16.70
C MET A 49 10.90 -0.42 17.26
N ASP A 50 12.01 0.10 16.79
CA ASP A 50 12.42 1.48 17.00
C ASP A 50 12.07 2.28 15.75
N VAL A 51 11.42 3.42 15.94
CA VAL A 51 11.02 4.32 14.85
C VAL A 51 11.59 5.69 15.15
N THR A 52 12.39 6.21 14.23
CA THR A 52 12.83 7.61 14.24
C THR A 52 12.02 8.37 13.21
N SER A 53 11.22 9.31 13.64
CA SER A 53 10.34 10.12 12.81
C SER A 53 10.10 11.48 13.46
N ASP A 54 9.74 12.48 12.67
CA ASP A 54 9.29 13.80 13.12
C ASP A 54 7.80 13.82 13.54
N PHE A 55 7.14 12.64 13.53
CA PHE A 55 5.79 12.43 14.01
C PHE A 55 5.61 11.03 14.57
N GLU A 56 4.73 10.87 15.53
CA GLU A 56 4.35 9.56 16.06
C GLU A 56 3.48 8.81 15.03
N LEU A 57 3.69 7.50 14.89
CA LEU A 57 2.85 6.67 13.98
C LEU A 57 1.53 6.30 14.67
N ILE A 58 0.50 7.13 14.50
CA ILE A 58 -0.83 6.90 15.06
C ILE A 58 -1.80 6.55 13.93
N ARG A 59 -2.28 5.28 13.96
CA ARG A 59 -3.25 4.79 12.98
C ARG A 59 -4.56 5.55 13.09
N GLY A 60 -5.09 6.01 11.95
CA GLY A 60 -6.34 6.79 11.87
C GLY A 60 -6.18 8.28 12.14
N GLU A 61 -4.97 8.74 12.47
CA GLU A 61 -4.64 10.17 12.57
C GLU A 61 -3.67 10.57 11.48
N ASN A 62 -2.41 10.11 11.58
CA ASN A 62 -1.36 10.48 10.65
C ASN A 62 -0.81 9.30 9.83
N VAL A 63 -1.32 8.09 10.09
CA VAL A 63 -1.02 6.89 9.28
C VAL A 63 -2.33 6.26 8.81
N ALA A 64 -2.46 6.08 7.50
CA ALA A 64 -3.58 5.39 6.90
C ALA A 64 -3.11 4.15 6.13
N LEU A 65 -3.97 3.13 6.05
CA LEU A 65 -3.74 1.89 5.32
C LEU A 65 -4.79 1.72 4.22
N ILE A 66 -4.32 1.46 3.01
CA ILE A 66 -5.13 0.92 1.92
C ILE A 66 -4.85 -0.58 1.84
N PRO A 67 -5.81 -1.43 2.20
CA PRO A 67 -5.63 -2.88 2.23
C PRO A 67 -5.74 -3.51 0.84
N GLN A 68 -5.34 -4.78 0.73
CA GLN A 68 -5.31 -5.54 -0.50
C GLN A 68 -6.70 -5.73 -1.13
N ASN A 69 -7.73 -5.94 -0.32
CA ASN A 69 -9.07 -6.23 -0.80
C ASN A 69 -10.05 -5.11 -0.39
N PRO A 70 -10.51 -4.27 -1.33
CA PRO A 70 -11.45 -3.21 -1.03
C PRO A 70 -12.82 -3.72 -0.57
N PHE A 71 -13.24 -4.91 -1.02
CA PHE A 71 -14.55 -5.48 -0.67
C PHE A 71 -14.66 -5.85 0.82
N THR A 72 -13.55 -6.17 1.47
CA THR A 72 -13.53 -6.49 2.91
C THR A 72 -13.22 -5.29 3.79
N SER A 73 -12.94 -4.13 3.19
CA SER A 73 -12.53 -2.92 3.90
C SER A 73 -13.70 -2.04 4.33
N LEU A 74 -14.85 -2.24 3.70
CA LEU A 74 -16.05 -1.45 3.91
C LEU A 74 -17.16 -2.30 4.51
N ASN A 75 -18.02 -1.66 5.31
CA ASN A 75 -19.23 -2.31 5.81
C ASN A 75 -20.26 -2.44 4.66
N PRO A 76 -20.58 -3.66 4.20
CA PRO A 76 -21.48 -3.85 3.05
C PRO A 76 -22.94 -3.42 3.30
N MET A 77 -23.32 -3.29 4.58
CA MET A 77 -24.68 -2.89 4.99
C MET A 77 -24.82 -1.39 5.25
N SER A 78 -23.76 -0.62 5.04
CA SER A 78 -23.73 0.83 5.24
C SER A 78 -23.46 1.56 3.94
N ARG A 79 -24.16 2.67 3.67
CA ARG A 79 -23.86 3.53 2.51
C ARG A 79 -22.48 4.13 2.61
N ILE A 80 -21.86 4.45 1.48
CA ILE A 80 -20.50 4.98 1.40
C ILE A 80 -20.35 6.23 2.27
N LYS A 81 -21.30 7.16 2.24
CA LYS A 81 -21.25 8.40 3.05
C LYS A 81 -21.09 8.16 4.56
N HIS A 82 -21.67 7.08 5.08
CA HIS A 82 -21.58 6.76 6.52
C HIS A 82 -20.27 6.04 6.91
N GLN A 83 -19.38 5.84 5.97
CA GLN A 83 -18.07 5.24 6.20
C GLN A 83 -16.94 6.27 6.19
N PHE A 84 -17.24 7.51 5.81
CA PHE A 84 -16.39 8.66 6.04
C PHE A 84 -16.57 9.19 7.46
N PHE A 85 -15.47 9.62 8.08
CA PHE A 85 -15.45 10.23 9.42
C PHE A 85 -15.21 11.74 9.34
N VAL A 86 -15.66 12.36 8.25
CA VAL A 86 -15.56 13.80 7.97
C VAL A 86 -16.93 14.35 7.60
N GLN A 87 -17.04 15.67 7.50
CA GLN A 87 -18.27 16.33 7.04
C GLN A 87 -18.58 15.98 5.58
N GLN A 88 -19.85 16.09 5.20
CA GLN A 88 -20.32 15.69 3.87
C GLN A 88 -19.59 16.41 2.74
N GLU A 89 -19.37 17.72 2.88
CA GLU A 89 -18.69 18.55 1.87
C GLU A 89 -17.23 18.08 1.66
N GLU A 90 -16.56 17.68 2.72
CA GLU A 90 -15.20 17.12 2.64
C GLU A 90 -15.21 15.72 1.99
N ALA A 91 -16.20 14.88 2.30
CA ALA A 91 -16.38 13.58 1.66
C ALA A 91 -16.65 13.74 0.15
N GLU A 92 -17.49 14.69 -0.26
CA GLU A 92 -17.77 15.00 -1.66
C GLU A 92 -16.48 15.44 -2.40
N SER A 93 -15.71 16.35 -1.80
CA SER A 93 -14.42 16.80 -2.37
C SER A 93 -13.42 15.64 -2.51
N LEU A 94 -13.37 14.72 -1.56
CA LEU A 94 -12.50 13.54 -1.62
C LEU A 94 -12.97 12.56 -2.73
N MET A 95 -14.28 12.39 -2.92
CA MET A 95 -14.81 11.59 -4.03
C MET A 95 -14.41 12.19 -5.38
N GLU A 96 -14.54 13.50 -5.56
CA GLU A 96 -14.10 14.20 -6.76
C GLU A 96 -12.57 14.05 -6.98
N MET A 97 -11.78 14.16 -5.91
CA MET A 97 -10.31 13.99 -5.96
C MET A 97 -9.91 12.60 -6.48
N VAL A 98 -10.67 11.56 -6.16
CA VAL A 98 -10.42 10.21 -6.67
C VAL A 98 -11.14 9.92 -7.99
N GLY A 99 -11.77 10.92 -8.63
CA GLY A 99 -12.46 10.82 -9.90
C GLY A 99 -13.77 10.02 -9.83
N LEU A 100 -14.51 10.19 -8.73
CA LEU A 100 -15.84 9.62 -8.53
C LEU A 100 -16.89 10.73 -8.39
N GLU A 101 -18.10 10.46 -8.88
CA GLU A 101 -19.25 11.33 -8.72
C GLU A 101 -19.73 11.31 -7.26
N ARG A 102 -20.12 12.50 -6.73
CA ARG A 102 -20.60 12.64 -5.35
C ARG A 102 -21.84 11.81 -5.04
N GLU A 103 -22.68 11.55 -6.04
CA GLU A 103 -23.89 10.72 -5.94
C GLU A 103 -23.58 9.28 -5.51
N MET A 104 -22.36 8.80 -5.72
CA MET A 104 -21.92 7.48 -5.27
C MET A 104 -21.82 7.38 -3.74
N LEU A 105 -21.78 8.50 -3.02
CA LEU A 105 -21.86 8.52 -1.55
C LEU A 105 -23.16 7.91 -1.02
N GLU A 106 -24.25 7.96 -1.80
CA GLU A 106 -25.54 7.38 -1.44
C GLU A 106 -25.66 5.88 -1.74
N ARG A 107 -24.68 5.29 -2.44
CA ARG A 107 -24.68 3.87 -2.80
C ARG A 107 -24.14 3.00 -1.67
N PHE A 108 -24.50 1.72 -1.74
CA PHE A 108 -23.86 0.68 -0.93
C PHE A 108 -22.60 0.14 -1.64
N PRO A 109 -21.61 -0.41 -0.90
CA PRO A 109 -20.41 -1.00 -1.51
C PRO A 109 -20.69 -2.02 -2.62
N ALA A 110 -21.72 -2.84 -2.46
CA ALA A 110 -22.10 -3.87 -3.44
C ALA A 110 -22.61 -3.30 -4.80
N GLU A 111 -22.95 -2.02 -4.85
CA GLU A 111 -23.42 -1.33 -6.06
C GLU A 111 -22.27 -0.70 -6.87
N LEU A 112 -21.02 -0.82 -6.39
CA LEU A 112 -19.83 -0.24 -7.01
C LEU A 112 -18.99 -1.32 -7.69
N SER A 113 -18.34 -0.97 -8.81
CA SER A 113 -17.33 -1.82 -9.41
C SER A 113 -16.07 -1.91 -8.51
N GLY A 114 -15.24 -2.94 -8.72
CA GLY A 114 -14.00 -3.10 -7.94
C GLY A 114 -13.08 -1.88 -7.99
N GLY A 115 -12.95 -1.24 -9.16
CA GLY A 115 -12.15 -0.03 -9.31
C GLY A 115 -12.78 1.20 -8.64
N GLN A 116 -14.11 1.34 -8.67
CA GLN A 116 -14.82 2.39 -7.94
C GLN A 116 -14.67 2.17 -6.43
N LEU A 117 -14.81 0.94 -5.97
CA LEU A 117 -14.67 0.59 -4.57
C LEU A 117 -13.24 0.88 -4.06
N GLN A 118 -12.21 0.56 -4.86
CA GLN A 118 -10.83 0.88 -4.54
C GLN A 118 -10.61 2.39 -4.42
N ARG A 119 -11.20 3.20 -5.31
CA ARG A 119 -11.14 4.67 -5.23
C ARG A 119 -11.83 5.21 -3.98
N VAL A 120 -12.97 4.64 -3.58
CA VAL A 120 -13.65 4.97 -2.32
C VAL A 120 -12.74 4.67 -1.12
N VAL A 121 -12.10 3.50 -1.09
CA VAL A 121 -11.16 3.14 -0.01
C VAL A 121 -9.98 4.12 0.05
N ILE A 122 -9.45 4.55 -1.10
CA ILE A 122 -8.41 5.60 -1.18
C ILE A 122 -8.94 6.92 -0.61
N ALA A 123 -10.14 7.37 -1.00
CA ALA A 123 -10.75 8.60 -0.51
C ALA A 123 -10.93 8.59 1.01
N ILE A 124 -11.42 7.46 1.57
CA ILE A 124 -11.56 7.29 3.03
C ILE A 124 -10.19 7.32 3.72
N ALA A 125 -9.17 6.68 3.16
CA ALA A 125 -7.83 6.73 3.74
C ALA A 125 -7.26 8.16 3.76
N LEU A 126 -7.53 8.96 2.73
CA LEU A 126 -7.09 10.35 2.62
C LEU A 126 -7.87 11.30 3.52
N SER A 127 -9.10 10.97 3.95
CA SER A 127 -9.91 11.82 4.83
C SER A 127 -9.24 12.11 6.17
N HIS A 128 -8.34 11.25 6.61
CA HIS A 128 -7.52 11.45 7.81
C HIS A 128 -6.28 12.33 7.59
N LYS A 129 -6.06 12.87 6.37
CA LYS A 129 -4.90 13.68 6.01
C LYS A 129 -3.57 13.04 6.45
N PRO A 130 -3.32 11.78 6.08
CA PRO A 130 -2.20 11.02 6.61
C PRO A 130 -0.87 11.65 6.18
N ARG A 131 0.11 11.63 7.10
CA ARG A 131 1.52 11.92 6.78
C ARG A 131 2.22 10.71 6.15
N LEU A 132 1.75 9.51 6.48
CA LEU A 132 2.21 8.25 5.89
C LEU A 132 1.03 7.43 5.37
N LEU A 133 0.98 7.18 4.06
CA LEU A 133 0.05 6.27 3.43
C LEU A 133 0.71 4.92 3.19
N MET A 134 0.18 3.88 3.79
CA MET A 134 0.61 2.50 3.58
C MET A 134 -0.35 1.79 2.63
N LEU A 135 0.18 1.02 1.69
CA LEU A 135 -0.60 0.28 0.70
C LEU A 135 -0.17 -1.19 0.71
N ASP A 136 -1.10 -2.08 1.01
CA ASP A 136 -0.85 -3.53 1.01
C ASP A 136 -1.45 -4.13 -0.26
N GLU A 137 -0.63 -4.27 -1.31
CA GLU A 137 -1.01 -4.84 -2.60
C GLU A 137 -2.32 -4.26 -3.19
N PRO A 138 -2.50 -2.93 -3.28
CA PRO A 138 -3.80 -2.28 -3.50
C PRO A 138 -4.40 -2.53 -4.88
N THR A 139 -3.70 -3.17 -5.79
CA THR A 139 -4.13 -3.38 -7.18
C THR A 139 -4.24 -4.86 -7.58
N THR A 140 -4.01 -5.80 -6.65
CA THR A 140 -3.97 -7.24 -6.94
C THR A 140 -5.32 -7.80 -7.42
N ALA A 141 -6.43 -7.24 -6.94
CA ALA A 141 -7.79 -7.67 -7.29
C ALA A 141 -8.38 -6.96 -8.53
N LEU A 142 -7.59 -6.16 -9.26
CA LEU A 142 -8.05 -5.32 -10.36
C LEU A 142 -7.54 -5.84 -11.70
N ASP A 143 -8.31 -5.59 -12.77
CA ASP A 143 -7.85 -5.79 -14.14
C ASP A 143 -6.73 -4.79 -14.51
N SER A 144 -5.97 -5.08 -15.56
CA SER A 144 -4.77 -4.32 -15.94
C SER A 144 -5.06 -2.84 -16.18
N ARG A 145 -6.16 -2.48 -16.86
CA ARG A 145 -6.52 -1.09 -17.16
C ARG A 145 -6.91 -0.32 -15.90
N THR A 146 -7.73 -0.94 -15.04
CA THR A 146 -8.13 -0.35 -13.76
C THR A 146 -6.94 -0.17 -12.84
N LYS A 147 -6.01 -1.15 -12.82
CA LYS A 147 -4.75 -1.07 -12.09
C LYS A 147 -3.91 0.15 -12.50
N GLU A 148 -3.68 0.35 -13.80
CA GLU A 148 -2.92 1.50 -14.31
C GLU A 148 -3.57 2.83 -13.90
N ASN A 149 -4.90 2.92 -14.00
CA ASN A 149 -5.65 4.11 -13.59
C ASN A 149 -5.52 4.40 -12.08
N ILE A 150 -5.52 3.36 -11.23
CA ILE A 150 -5.33 3.53 -9.78
C ILE A 150 -3.88 3.96 -9.45
N LEU A 151 -2.89 3.39 -10.14
CA LEU A 151 -1.49 3.79 -9.94
C LEU A 151 -1.25 5.25 -10.35
N SER A 152 -1.78 5.68 -11.51
CA SER A 152 -1.71 7.08 -11.95
C SER A 152 -2.40 8.02 -10.98
N LEU A 153 -3.59 7.67 -10.50
CA LEU A 153 -4.32 8.43 -9.49
C LEU A 153 -3.50 8.60 -8.19
N LEU A 154 -2.91 7.51 -7.69
CA LEU A 154 -2.10 7.56 -6.46
C LEU A 154 -0.86 8.45 -6.63
N LYS A 155 -0.25 8.45 -7.82
CA LYS A 155 0.87 9.32 -8.16
C LYS A 155 0.46 10.79 -8.10
N GLU A 156 -0.61 11.16 -8.82
CA GLU A 156 -1.14 12.52 -8.85
C GLU A 156 -1.50 13.05 -7.46
N ILE A 157 -2.20 12.21 -6.67
CA ILE A 157 -2.60 12.58 -5.31
C ILE A 157 -1.37 12.75 -4.41
N ARG A 158 -0.36 11.87 -4.51
CA ARG A 158 0.87 12.00 -3.73
C ARG A 158 1.63 13.27 -4.07
N GLU A 159 1.77 13.59 -5.36
CA GLU A 159 2.42 14.82 -5.83
C GLU A 159 1.71 16.08 -5.31
N LYS A 160 0.37 16.03 -5.24
CA LYS A 160 -0.45 17.13 -4.75
C LYS A 160 -0.43 17.30 -3.22
N LEU A 161 -0.45 16.20 -2.47
CA LEU A 161 -0.61 16.21 -1.00
C LEU A 161 0.70 16.04 -0.22
N GLY A 162 1.76 15.50 -0.84
CA GLY A 162 3.11 15.44 -0.27
C GLY A 162 3.30 14.46 0.90
N PHE A 163 2.47 13.42 1.03
CA PHE A 163 2.62 12.41 2.08
C PHE A 163 3.73 11.40 1.78
N TYR A 164 4.30 10.80 2.82
CA TYR A 164 5.17 9.64 2.71
C TYR A 164 4.38 8.41 2.26
N MET A 165 4.97 7.57 1.41
CA MET A 165 4.31 6.37 0.90
C MET A 165 5.12 5.11 1.19
N LEU A 166 4.48 4.08 1.74
CA LEU A 166 5.01 2.72 1.81
C LEU A 166 4.11 1.79 0.98
N PHE A 167 4.61 1.39 -0.18
CA PHE A 167 3.88 0.53 -1.12
C PHE A 167 4.39 -0.90 -1.03
N VAL A 168 3.57 -1.81 -0.55
CA VAL A 168 3.86 -3.25 -0.52
C VAL A 168 3.32 -3.92 -1.76
N SER A 169 4.17 -4.66 -2.47
CA SER A 169 3.79 -5.43 -3.65
C SER A 169 4.69 -6.65 -3.86
N HIS A 170 4.17 -7.63 -4.58
CA HIS A 170 4.99 -8.67 -5.22
C HIS A 170 5.25 -8.35 -6.70
N ASP A 171 4.60 -7.33 -7.25
CA ASP A 171 4.71 -6.88 -8.63
C ASP A 171 5.54 -5.59 -8.71
N ILE A 172 6.77 -5.72 -9.22
CA ILE A 172 7.71 -4.60 -9.39
C ILE A 172 7.17 -3.55 -10.36
N ALA A 173 6.45 -3.98 -11.40
CA ALA A 173 5.86 -3.05 -12.39
C ALA A 173 4.87 -2.07 -11.76
N SER A 174 4.18 -2.47 -10.70
CA SER A 174 3.24 -1.60 -9.99
C SER A 174 3.92 -0.50 -9.21
N VAL A 175 5.13 -0.73 -8.72
CA VAL A 175 5.85 0.25 -7.87
C VAL A 175 6.78 1.15 -8.66
N GLU A 176 7.16 0.75 -9.89
CA GLU A 176 8.10 1.47 -10.76
C GLU A 176 7.65 2.91 -11.06
N SER A 177 6.35 3.13 -11.21
CA SER A 177 5.79 4.46 -11.51
C SER A 177 5.54 5.33 -10.29
N LEU A 178 5.61 4.76 -9.06
CA LEU A 178 5.16 5.41 -7.83
C LEU A 178 6.25 5.62 -6.80
N CYS A 179 7.26 4.73 -6.78
CA CYS A 179 8.24 4.71 -5.70
C CYS A 179 9.62 5.16 -6.19
N GLU A 180 10.35 5.85 -5.32
CA GLU A 180 11.71 6.33 -5.57
C GLU A 180 12.76 5.35 -5.03
N GLU A 181 12.43 4.65 -3.95
CA GLU A 181 13.29 3.68 -3.29
C GLU A 181 12.62 2.31 -3.23
N ILE A 182 13.43 1.27 -3.15
CA ILE A 182 12.99 -0.11 -3.05
C ILE A 182 13.74 -0.86 -1.95
N VAL A 183 13.01 -1.73 -1.26
CA VAL A 183 13.54 -2.74 -0.33
C VAL A 183 13.00 -4.09 -0.76
N VAL A 184 13.90 -5.01 -1.05
CA VAL A 184 13.59 -6.38 -1.45
C VAL A 184 13.68 -7.29 -0.24
N LEU A 185 12.56 -7.95 0.10
CA LEU A 185 12.46 -8.88 1.23
C LEU A 185 12.46 -10.34 0.77
N LYS A 186 13.26 -11.14 1.46
CA LYS A 186 13.24 -12.60 1.38
C LYS A 186 13.35 -13.19 2.78
N ASP A 187 12.46 -14.12 3.12
CA ASP A 187 12.50 -14.87 4.39
C ASP A 187 12.65 -13.99 5.64
N GLY A 188 11.93 -12.86 5.66
CA GLY A 188 11.96 -11.91 6.78
C GLY A 188 13.20 -11.05 6.88
N LYS A 189 14.06 -10.99 5.86
CA LYS A 189 15.29 -10.18 5.82
C LYS A 189 15.31 -9.29 4.59
N VAL A 190 15.98 -8.14 4.71
CA VAL A 190 16.33 -7.32 3.56
C VAL A 190 17.47 -8.00 2.81
N VAL A 191 17.28 -8.27 1.52
CA VAL A 191 18.34 -8.84 0.66
C VAL A 191 18.95 -7.77 -0.24
N GLU A 192 18.19 -6.79 -0.66
CA GLU A 192 18.67 -5.66 -1.44
C GLU A 192 17.84 -4.40 -1.16
N ALA A 193 18.48 -3.23 -1.18
CA ALA A 193 17.79 -1.95 -1.01
C ALA A 193 18.57 -0.84 -1.74
N GLY A 194 17.86 0.18 -2.23
CA GLY A 194 18.47 1.32 -2.90
C GLY A 194 17.46 2.17 -3.66
N ALA A 195 17.98 3.04 -4.54
CA ALA A 195 17.16 3.74 -5.51
C ALA A 195 16.47 2.73 -6.43
N LEU A 196 15.17 2.91 -6.66
CA LEU A 196 14.36 1.91 -7.37
C LEU A 196 14.91 1.60 -8.76
N ASN A 197 15.24 2.65 -9.53
CA ASN A 197 15.77 2.48 -10.90
C ASN A 197 17.12 1.73 -10.89
N GLU A 198 18.02 2.05 -9.93
CA GLU A 198 19.33 1.37 -9.83
C GLU A 198 19.17 -0.12 -9.55
N VAL A 199 18.28 -0.48 -8.61
CA VAL A 199 18.05 -1.89 -8.24
C VAL A 199 17.36 -2.66 -9.37
N ILE A 200 16.47 -2.02 -10.14
CA ILE A 200 15.81 -2.66 -11.28
C ILE A 200 16.77 -2.87 -12.46
N GLU A 201 17.58 -1.87 -12.80
CA GLU A 201 18.49 -1.92 -13.94
C GLU A 201 19.73 -2.78 -13.66
N ASN A 202 20.26 -2.72 -12.43
CA ASN A 202 21.50 -3.37 -12.02
C ASN A 202 21.35 -4.16 -10.70
N PRO A 203 20.44 -5.15 -10.63
CA PRO A 203 20.26 -5.94 -9.43
C PRO A 203 21.51 -6.73 -9.07
N LYS A 204 21.95 -6.64 -7.81
CA LYS A 204 23.18 -7.31 -7.32
C LYS A 204 22.86 -8.73 -6.86
N GLU A 205 21.74 -8.89 -6.16
CA GLU A 205 21.34 -10.14 -5.56
C GLU A 205 20.64 -11.08 -6.56
N SER A 206 20.98 -12.37 -6.51
CA SER A 206 20.37 -13.37 -7.39
C SER A 206 18.85 -13.50 -7.24
N TYR A 207 18.37 -13.31 -6.00
CA TYR A 207 16.94 -13.31 -5.71
C TYR A 207 16.23 -12.11 -6.35
N THR A 208 16.82 -10.91 -6.29
CA THR A 208 16.28 -9.71 -6.92
C THR A 208 16.21 -9.88 -8.44
N LYS A 209 17.26 -10.44 -9.06
CA LYS A 209 17.27 -10.76 -10.50
C LYS A 209 16.13 -11.69 -10.87
N ALA A 210 15.96 -12.79 -10.15
CA ALA A 210 14.87 -13.74 -10.40
C ALA A 210 13.48 -13.11 -10.20
N LEU A 211 13.32 -12.24 -9.20
CA LEU A 211 12.07 -11.53 -8.92
C LEU A 211 11.73 -10.57 -10.08
N ILE A 212 12.71 -9.81 -10.58
CA ILE A 212 12.57 -8.90 -11.72
C ILE A 212 12.19 -9.70 -12.98
N GLU A 213 12.96 -10.74 -13.32
CA GLU A 213 12.71 -11.56 -14.50
C GLU A 213 11.32 -12.21 -14.50
N SER A 214 10.85 -12.68 -13.35
CA SER A 214 9.51 -13.27 -13.22
C SER A 214 8.39 -12.26 -13.47
N ASN A 215 8.62 -10.99 -13.10
CA ASN A 215 7.68 -9.90 -13.33
C ASN A 215 7.66 -9.47 -14.82
N PHE A 216 8.81 -9.42 -15.48
CA PHE A 216 8.90 -9.04 -16.92
C PHE A 216 8.36 -10.13 -17.85
N LYS A 217 8.60 -11.41 -17.60
CA LYS A 217 8.02 -12.52 -18.37
C LYS A 217 6.49 -12.49 -18.39
N ASN A 218 5.86 -12.06 -17.31
CA ASN A 218 4.41 -11.89 -17.25
C ASN A 218 3.89 -10.71 -18.10
N ARG A 219 4.74 -9.79 -18.57
CA ARG A 219 4.35 -8.70 -19.50
C ARG A 219 4.26 -9.16 -20.96
N GLU A 220 5.11 -10.07 -21.43
CA GLU A 220 5.12 -10.52 -22.83
C GLU A 220 3.89 -11.36 -23.22
N TRP A 221 3.26 -12.04 -22.26
CA TRP A 221 2.03 -12.84 -22.48
C TRP A 221 0.74 -12.03 -22.49
N ARG A 222 0.79 -10.71 -22.29
CA ARG A 222 -0.38 -9.82 -22.19
C ARG A 222 -0.49 -8.79 -23.33
N LYS A 223 0.27 -8.99 -24.42
CA LYS A 223 0.12 -8.21 -25.65
C LYS A 223 -0.87 -8.85 -26.61
#